data_d38d446d65084e53cfa20828b7621b3f
#
_entry.id   d38d446d65084e53cfa20828b7621b3f
#
_cell.length_a   1.000
_cell.length_b   1.000
_cell.length_c   1.000
_cell.angle_alpha   90.00
_cell.angle_beta   90.00
_cell.angle_gamma   90.00
#
_symmetry.space_group_name_H-M   'P 1'
#
loop_
_entity.id
_entity.type
_entity.pdbx_description
1 polymer ?
#
loop_
_entity_poly.entity_id
_entity_poly.type
_entity_poly.pdbx_seq_one_letter_code
_entity_poly.pdbx_strand_id
1 'polypeptide(L)'
;MKKIIFKNQEQEVEILYQKEISKISESFPEHGKMFFVCDERVLEKNPQMNKLLNENVYLVKSPEKEKDLKSTIRILKFLKDNGCNRNDHLIAIGGGATTDLGGFASSIYMRGINLIIIPTSLLGQVDASVGGKTGVNFESYKNLVGSFFNPKKIIVCTNFLESLDEQEYL
;
A
#
# COMPACT_ATOMS: atom_id res chain seq x y z
N MET A 1 -16.06 12.85 -4.61
CA MET A 1 -15.25 11.64 -4.88
C MET A 1 -15.50 11.21 -6.33
N LYS A 2 -14.46 10.99 -7.13
CA LYS A 2 -14.59 10.34 -8.43
C LYS A 2 -14.20 8.87 -8.28
N LYS A 3 -14.94 7.98 -8.94
CA LYS A 3 -14.74 6.54 -8.88
C LYS A 3 -14.57 5.98 -10.28
N ILE A 4 -13.56 5.16 -10.50
CA ILE A 4 -13.33 4.38 -11.71
C ILE A 4 -13.28 2.91 -11.30
N ILE A 5 -13.96 2.06 -12.03
CA ILE A 5 -13.94 0.61 -11.83
C ILE A 5 -13.17 0.00 -12.98
N PHE A 6 -12.04 -0.64 -12.67
CA PHE A 6 -11.29 -1.43 -13.64
C PHE A 6 -11.66 -2.90 -13.46
N LYS A 7 -12.14 -3.53 -14.54
CA LYS A 7 -12.45 -4.96 -14.57
C LYS A 7 -11.49 -5.66 -15.53
N ASN A 8 -10.78 -6.65 -15.04
CA ASN A 8 -10.22 -7.68 -15.89
C ASN A 8 -11.08 -8.95 -15.76
N GLN A 9 -10.79 -9.99 -16.57
CA GLN A 9 -11.68 -11.17 -16.72
C GLN A 9 -12.07 -11.87 -15.40
N GLU A 10 -11.37 -11.62 -14.28
CA GLU A 10 -11.57 -12.35 -13.02
C GLU A 10 -11.72 -11.43 -11.79
N GLN A 11 -11.33 -10.16 -11.87
CA GLN A 11 -11.30 -9.28 -10.68
C GLN A 11 -11.69 -7.83 -11.01
N GLU A 12 -12.35 -7.21 -10.05
CA GLU A 12 -12.71 -5.80 -10.08
C GLU A 12 -11.80 -5.03 -9.13
N VAL A 13 -11.16 -3.96 -9.63
CA VAL A 13 -10.36 -3.02 -8.85
C VAL A 13 -11.06 -1.68 -8.82
N GLU A 14 -11.35 -1.20 -7.64
CA GLU A 14 -11.96 0.10 -7.43
C GLU A 14 -10.88 1.18 -7.32
N ILE A 15 -10.85 2.15 -8.22
CA ILE A 15 -9.95 3.31 -8.15
C ILE A 15 -10.77 4.52 -7.69
N LEU A 16 -10.42 5.04 -6.52
CA LEU A 16 -11.07 6.20 -5.91
C LEU A 16 -10.13 7.40 -5.94
N TYR A 17 -10.66 8.54 -6.32
CA TYR A 17 -9.94 9.80 -6.24
C TYR A 17 -10.45 10.62 -5.05
N GLN A 18 -9.53 10.95 -4.14
CA GLN A 18 -9.74 11.86 -3.02
C GLN A 18 -8.91 13.13 -3.22
N LYS A 19 -9.52 14.28 -2.96
CA LYS A 19 -8.81 15.55 -3.08
C LYS A 19 -7.95 15.85 -1.85
N GLU A 20 -8.40 15.42 -0.68
CA GLU A 20 -7.78 15.76 0.61
C GLU A 20 -7.36 14.49 1.36
N ILE A 21 -6.17 14.51 1.95
CA ILE A 21 -5.64 13.41 2.78
C ILE A 21 -6.60 13.10 3.95
N SER A 22 -7.17 14.15 4.57
CA SER A 22 -8.11 14.01 5.68
C SER A 22 -9.37 13.20 5.38
N LYS A 23 -9.73 13.09 4.09
CA LYS A 23 -10.93 12.37 3.63
C LYS A 23 -10.65 10.93 3.15
N ILE A 24 -9.41 10.50 3.20
CA ILE A 24 -9.04 9.14 2.75
C ILE A 24 -9.78 8.07 3.54
N SER A 25 -9.99 8.28 4.86
CA SER A 25 -10.71 7.34 5.72
C SER A 25 -12.16 7.10 5.31
N GLU A 26 -12.81 8.05 4.61
CA GLU A 26 -14.16 7.88 4.06
C GLU A 26 -14.23 6.78 2.99
N SER A 27 -13.06 6.39 2.46
CA SER A 27 -12.91 5.35 1.45
C SER A 27 -12.53 3.99 2.03
N PHE A 28 -12.32 3.90 3.35
CA PHE A 28 -11.97 2.66 4.01
C PHE A 28 -13.18 1.72 4.11
N PRO A 29 -12.94 0.40 4.21
CA PRO A 29 -14.01 -0.56 4.41
C PRO A 29 -14.73 -0.35 5.75
N GLU A 30 -16.03 -0.60 5.76
CA GLU A 30 -16.86 -0.52 6.99
C GLU A 30 -16.63 -1.71 7.94
N HIS A 31 -16.12 -2.83 7.41
CA HIS A 31 -15.93 -4.06 8.16
C HIS A 31 -14.51 -4.60 8.03
N GLY A 32 -14.06 -5.34 9.04
CA GLY A 32 -12.71 -5.88 9.13
C GLY A 32 -11.73 -4.92 9.81
N LYS A 33 -10.67 -5.49 10.37
CA LYS A 33 -9.58 -4.69 10.94
C LYS A 33 -8.70 -4.14 9.82
N MET A 34 -8.08 -3.01 10.07
CA MET A 34 -7.13 -2.37 9.16
C MET A 34 -5.73 -2.46 9.74
N PHE A 35 -4.81 -2.94 8.93
CA PHE A 35 -3.38 -3.02 9.20
C PHE A 35 -2.66 -2.16 8.19
N PHE A 36 -1.76 -1.31 8.63
CA PHE A 36 -1.08 -0.36 7.78
C PHE A 36 0.39 -0.74 7.60
N VAL A 37 0.85 -0.72 6.37
CA VAL A 37 2.27 -0.74 6.01
C VAL A 37 2.57 0.61 5.39
N CYS A 38 3.30 1.47 6.09
CA CYS A 38 3.44 2.86 5.73
C CYS A 38 4.91 3.29 5.63
N ASP A 39 5.27 4.02 4.59
CA ASP A 39 6.55 4.73 4.51
C ASP A 39 6.60 5.80 5.61
N GLU A 40 7.59 5.71 6.51
CA GLU A 40 7.76 6.63 7.63
C GLU A 40 7.88 8.09 7.17
N ARG A 41 8.57 8.34 6.04
CA ARG A 41 8.73 9.69 5.48
C ARG A 41 7.40 10.31 5.04
N VAL A 42 6.45 9.49 4.59
CA VAL A 42 5.11 9.98 4.23
C VAL A 42 4.39 10.53 5.46
N LEU A 43 4.53 9.88 6.62
CA LEU A 43 3.95 10.36 7.88
C LEU A 43 4.62 11.63 8.38
N GLU A 44 5.95 11.70 8.29
CA GLU A 44 6.71 12.89 8.67
C GLU A 44 6.31 14.13 7.86
N LYS A 45 6.19 13.95 6.52
CA LYS A 45 5.80 15.04 5.61
C LYS A 45 4.30 15.37 5.65
N ASN A 46 3.45 14.45 6.15
CA ASN A 46 1.99 14.60 6.17
C ASN A 46 1.41 14.26 7.55
N PRO A 47 1.61 15.09 8.59
CA PRO A 47 1.19 14.81 9.97
C PRO A 47 -0.32 14.53 10.14
N GLN A 48 -1.16 15.05 9.23
CA GLN A 48 -2.59 14.76 9.20
C GLN A 48 -2.92 13.28 8.99
N MET A 49 -1.98 12.49 8.44
CA MET A 49 -2.09 11.05 8.30
C MET A 49 -2.21 10.32 9.63
N ASN A 50 -1.66 10.85 10.72
CA ASN A 50 -1.75 10.23 12.04
C ASN A 50 -3.20 10.03 12.51
N LYS A 51 -4.14 10.82 12.00
CA LYS A 51 -5.57 10.68 12.32
C LYS A 51 -6.24 9.53 11.55
N LEU A 52 -5.61 9.06 10.47
CA LEU A 52 -6.11 7.95 9.64
C LEU A 52 -5.63 6.60 10.14
N LEU A 53 -4.49 6.59 10.83
CA LEU A 53 -3.85 5.38 11.31
C LEU A 53 -4.42 4.99 12.68
N ASN A 54 -4.50 3.69 12.91
CA ASN A 54 -4.78 3.10 14.22
C ASN A 54 -3.48 2.53 14.82
N GLU A 55 -3.60 1.72 15.86
CA GLU A 55 -2.46 1.08 16.54
C GLU A 55 -1.74 0.01 15.68
N ASN A 56 -2.39 -0.50 14.62
CA ASN A 56 -1.85 -1.56 13.79
C ASN A 56 -1.03 -1.01 12.61
N VAL A 57 0.09 -0.36 12.89
CA VAL A 57 0.97 0.25 11.89
C VAL A 57 2.34 -0.40 11.89
N TYR A 58 2.80 -0.84 10.72
CA TYR A 58 4.18 -1.22 10.44
C TYR A 58 4.85 -0.11 9.62
N LEU A 59 5.89 0.50 10.17
CA LEU A 59 6.64 1.57 9.51
C LEU A 59 7.79 1.00 8.68
N VAL A 60 7.86 1.41 7.42
CA VAL A 60 8.97 1.14 6.50
C VAL A 60 9.87 2.37 6.50
N LYS A 61 11.08 2.25 7.05
CA LYS A 61 12.00 3.38 7.24
C LYS A 61 12.81 3.71 5.99
N SER A 62 13.17 2.69 5.24
CA SER A 62 13.99 2.81 4.04
C SER A 62 13.41 1.93 2.93
N PRO A 63 12.34 2.36 2.24
CA PRO A 63 11.55 1.50 1.35
C PRO A 63 12.37 0.70 0.34
N GLU A 64 13.29 1.34 -0.38
CA GLU A 64 14.13 0.64 -1.38
C GLU A 64 15.07 -0.40 -0.76
N LYS A 65 15.59 -0.16 0.45
CA LYS A 65 16.46 -1.10 1.16
C LYS A 65 15.66 -2.22 1.84
N GLU A 66 14.45 -1.89 2.24
CA GLU A 66 13.53 -2.82 2.92
C GLU A 66 12.61 -3.58 1.95
N LYS A 67 12.73 -3.35 0.66
CA LYS A 67 11.97 -4.10 -0.36
C LYS A 67 12.60 -5.48 -0.56
N ASP A 68 12.54 -6.32 0.47
CA ASP A 68 13.17 -7.66 0.50
C ASP A 68 12.32 -8.71 1.23
N LEU A 69 12.74 -9.98 1.15
CA LEU A 69 12.05 -11.08 1.84
C LEU A 69 12.13 -10.96 3.37
N LYS A 70 13.19 -10.37 3.93
CA LYS A 70 13.33 -10.22 5.38
C LYS A 70 12.27 -9.25 5.92
N SER A 71 12.03 -8.16 5.23
CA SER A 71 10.98 -7.19 5.56
C SER A 71 9.60 -7.78 5.35
N THR A 72 9.41 -8.56 4.28
CA THR A 72 8.17 -9.32 4.09
C THR A 72 7.88 -10.20 5.29
N ILE A 73 8.85 -10.99 5.76
CA ILE A 73 8.68 -11.86 6.94
C ILE A 73 8.33 -11.04 8.19
N ARG A 74 8.94 -9.87 8.39
CA ARG A 74 8.61 -8.98 9.50
C ARG A 74 7.16 -8.48 9.44
N ILE A 75 6.67 -8.14 8.24
CA ILE A 75 5.26 -7.74 8.04
C ILE A 75 4.32 -8.93 8.32
N LEU A 76 4.64 -10.13 7.83
CA LEU A 76 3.82 -11.33 8.12
C LEU A 76 3.76 -11.61 9.63
N LYS A 77 4.88 -11.47 10.33
CA LYS A 77 4.92 -11.60 11.80
C LYS A 77 4.07 -10.54 12.47
N PHE A 78 4.20 -9.27 12.07
CA PHE A 78 3.38 -8.17 12.56
C PHE A 78 1.88 -8.45 12.40
N LEU A 79 1.44 -8.88 11.22
CA LEU A 79 0.04 -9.24 10.95
C LEU A 79 -0.44 -10.36 11.89
N LYS A 80 0.35 -11.42 12.03
CA LYS A 80 0.04 -12.57 12.89
C LYS A 80 -0.05 -12.16 14.37
N ASP A 81 0.94 -11.41 14.85
CA ASP A 81 1.04 -11.06 16.27
C ASP A 81 -0.07 -10.08 16.71
N ASN A 82 -0.64 -9.33 15.77
CA ASN A 82 -1.78 -8.42 16.00
C ASN A 82 -3.14 -9.05 15.61
N GLY A 83 -3.18 -10.35 15.34
CA GLY A 83 -4.42 -11.10 15.12
C GLY A 83 -5.14 -10.72 13.83
N CYS A 84 -4.39 -10.50 12.75
CA CYS A 84 -4.96 -10.28 11.42
C CYS A 84 -5.63 -11.55 10.90
N ASN A 85 -6.85 -11.43 10.43
CA ASN A 85 -7.66 -12.50 9.86
C ASN A 85 -7.83 -12.34 8.35
N ARG A 86 -8.33 -13.39 7.68
CA ARG A 86 -8.47 -13.42 6.23
C ARG A 86 -9.39 -12.34 5.64
N ASN A 87 -10.36 -11.87 6.42
CA ASN A 87 -11.32 -10.83 5.99
C ASN A 87 -10.85 -9.41 6.32
N ASP A 88 -9.71 -9.28 7.01
CA ASP A 88 -9.14 -7.99 7.34
C ASP A 88 -8.41 -7.36 6.13
N HIS A 89 -7.97 -6.13 6.29
CA HIS A 89 -7.39 -5.34 5.21
C HIS A 89 -5.97 -4.93 5.55
N LEU A 90 -5.04 -5.16 4.61
CA LEU A 90 -3.75 -4.50 4.63
C LEU A 90 -3.81 -3.27 3.73
N ILE A 91 -3.42 -2.12 4.27
CA ILE A 91 -3.38 -0.83 3.59
C ILE A 91 -1.92 -0.44 3.42
N ALA A 92 -1.43 -0.46 2.18
CA ALA A 92 -0.07 -0.08 1.84
C ALA A 92 -0.03 1.40 1.43
N ILE A 93 0.75 2.22 2.14
CA ILE A 93 0.83 3.68 1.96
C ILE A 93 2.27 4.07 1.66
N GLY A 94 2.54 4.58 0.48
CA GLY A 94 3.88 4.98 0.07
C GLY A 94 4.09 5.00 -1.43
N GLY A 95 5.33 5.15 -1.85
CA GLY A 95 5.76 4.97 -3.24
C GLY A 95 5.76 3.51 -3.66
N GLY A 96 6.18 3.22 -4.89
CA GLY A 96 6.20 1.89 -5.48
C GLY A 96 6.88 0.82 -4.62
N ALA A 97 7.98 1.14 -3.96
CA ALA A 97 8.69 0.16 -3.11
C ALA A 97 7.84 -0.32 -1.92
N THR A 98 7.14 0.60 -1.24
CA THR A 98 6.28 0.27 -0.10
C THR A 98 5.01 -0.46 -0.54
N THR A 99 4.40 -0.02 -1.64
CA THR A 99 3.18 -0.65 -2.17
C THR A 99 3.43 -2.05 -2.70
N ASP A 100 4.58 -2.28 -3.35
CA ASP A 100 5.00 -3.61 -3.80
C ASP A 100 5.28 -4.56 -2.63
N LEU A 101 5.98 -4.08 -1.61
CA LEU A 101 6.28 -4.85 -0.39
C LEU A 101 4.99 -5.24 0.36
N GLY A 102 4.10 -4.26 0.60
CA GLY A 102 2.82 -4.49 1.27
C GLY A 102 1.90 -5.39 0.44
N GLY A 103 1.87 -5.19 -0.88
CA GLY A 103 1.12 -6.01 -1.80
C GLY A 103 1.59 -7.47 -1.81
N PHE A 104 2.91 -7.69 -1.85
CA PHE A 104 3.48 -9.04 -1.79
C PHE A 104 3.18 -9.72 -0.44
N ALA A 105 3.35 -9.01 0.67
CA ALA A 105 2.97 -9.54 1.99
C ALA A 105 1.47 -9.92 2.04
N SER A 106 0.58 -9.08 1.49
CA SER A 106 -0.85 -9.38 1.41
C SER A 106 -1.15 -10.63 0.59
N SER A 107 -0.42 -10.82 -0.52
CA SER A 107 -0.68 -11.92 -1.45
C SER A 107 -0.38 -13.30 -0.86
N ILE A 108 0.58 -13.37 0.07
CA ILE A 108 1.04 -14.63 0.66
C ILE A 108 0.50 -14.88 2.07
N TYR A 109 0.12 -13.83 2.83
CA TYR A 109 -0.48 -13.99 4.15
C TYR A 109 -1.83 -14.68 4.03
N MET A 110 -2.02 -15.81 4.72
CA MET A 110 -3.23 -16.65 4.66
C MET A 110 -3.69 -17.00 3.23
N ARG A 111 -2.78 -17.07 2.25
CA ARG A 111 -3.03 -17.27 0.81
C ARG A 111 -3.80 -16.11 0.16
N GLY A 112 -3.65 -14.92 0.69
CA GLY A 112 -4.26 -13.67 0.23
C GLY A 112 -5.24 -13.09 1.22
N ILE A 113 -5.01 -11.80 1.58
CA ILE A 113 -5.94 -10.96 2.35
C ILE A 113 -6.28 -9.72 1.53
N ASN A 114 -7.30 -8.97 1.95
CA ASN A 114 -7.70 -7.79 1.19
C ASN A 114 -6.58 -6.73 1.20
N LEU A 115 -6.22 -6.25 0.02
CA LEU A 115 -5.22 -5.21 -0.18
C LEU A 115 -5.89 -3.90 -0.60
N ILE A 116 -5.47 -2.81 0.02
CA ILE A 116 -5.77 -1.43 -0.39
C ILE A 116 -4.45 -0.71 -0.60
N ILE A 117 -4.30 0.01 -1.69
CA ILE A 117 -3.10 0.79 -2.00
C ILE A 117 -3.43 2.27 -1.95
N ILE A 118 -2.58 3.03 -1.26
CA ILE A 118 -2.59 4.49 -1.23
C ILE A 118 -1.24 4.96 -1.75
N PRO A 119 -1.11 5.16 -3.08
CA PRO A 119 0.15 5.58 -3.68
C PRO A 119 0.43 7.04 -3.40
N THR A 120 1.65 7.35 -2.96
CA THR A 120 2.04 8.71 -2.56
C THR A 120 3.05 9.37 -3.51
N SER A 121 3.62 8.61 -4.46
CA SER A 121 4.48 9.14 -5.53
C SER A 121 3.72 9.28 -6.85
N LEU A 122 4.20 10.13 -7.76
CA LEU A 122 3.58 10.31 -9.07
C LEU A 122 3.52 9.00 -9.84
N LEU A 123 4.65 8.29 -9.96
CA LEU A 123 4.72 7.00 -10.64
C LEU A 123 3.77 5.97 -9.99
N GLY A 124 3.66 5.98 -8.65
CA GLY A 124 2.71 5.13 -7.93
C GLY A 124 1.27 5.41 -8.32
N GLN A 125 0.90 6.69 -8.46
CA GLN A 125 -0.47 7.10 -8.77
C GLN A 125 -0.89 6.82 -10.22
N VAL A 126 0.04 6.89 -11.18
CA VAL A 126 -0.29 6.77 -12.62
C VAL A 126 0.00 5.40 -13.21
N ASP A 127 0.87 4.59 -12.60
CA ASP A 127 1.33 3.31 -13.17
C ASP A 127 1.52 2.21 -12.11
N ALA A 128 2.44 2.36 -11.17
CA ALA A 128 2.94 1.25 -10.35
C ALA A 128 1.88 0.57 -9.48
N SER A 129 0.83 1.27 -9.04
CA SER A 129 -0.26 0.67 -8.25
C SER A 129 -1.32 -0.05 -9.09
N VAL A 130 -1.27 0.09 -10.42
CA VAL A 130 -2.22 -0.52 -11.35
C VAL A 130 -1.60 -1.76 -11.98
N GLY A 131 -2.39 -2.82 -12.14
CA GLY A 131 -1.94 -4.06 -12.80
C GLY A 131 -1.50 -5.18 -11.85
N GLY A 132 -1.57 -4.95 -10.53
CA GLY A 132 -1.39 -5.99 -9.52
C GLY A 132 0.02 -6.58 -9.41
N LYS A 133 1.02 -5.94 -10.00
CA LYS A 133 2.42 -6.36 -9.82
C LYS A 133 2.84 -6.07 -8.40
N THR A 134 3.23 -7.10 -7.66
CA THR A 134 3.76 -6.98 -6.30
C THR A 134 5.02 -7.81 -6.18
N GLY A 135 6.00 -7.34 -5.43
CA GLY A 135 7.23 -8.10 -5.33
C GLY A 135 8.34 -7.39 -4.56
N VAL A 136 9.40 -8.13 -4.36
CA VAL A 136 10.56 -7.71 -3.59
C VAL A 136 11.86 -8.06 -4.31
N ASN A 137 12.91 -7.38 -3.92
CA ASN A 137 14.25 -7.67 -4.39
C ASN A 137 14.77 -8.95 -3.74
N PHE A 138 15.54 -9.71 -4.49
CA PHE A 138 16.18 -10.92 -4.01
C PHE A 138 17.64 -10.93 -4.42
N GLU A 139 18.55 -10.98 -3.45
CA GLU A 139 19.98 -10.81 -3.66
C GLU A 139 20.29 -9.49 -4.39
N SER A 140 20.93 -9.53 -5.55
CA SER A 140 21.26 -8.37 -6.36
C SER A 140 20.19 -8.02 -7.42
N TYR A 141 19.13 -8.83 -7.52
CA TYR A 141 18.12 -8.68 -8.55
C TYR A 141 16.90 -7.92 -8.03
N LYS A 142 16.51 -6.86 -8.73
CA LYS A 142 15.29 -6.11 -8.43
C LYS A 142 14.05 -6.87 -8.86
N ASN A 143 13.00 -6.87 -8.01
CA ASN A 143 11.66 -7.40 -8.32
C ASN A 143 11.65 -8.88 -8.77
N LEU A 144 12.63 -9.69 -8.35
CA LEU A 144 12.75 -11.07 -8.80
C LEU A 144 11.69 -11.99 -8.16
N VAL A 145 11.33 -11.73 -6.93
CA VAL A 145 10.35 -12.53 -6.18
C VAL A 145 9.08 -11.72 -6.00
N GLY A 146 7.96 -12.26 -6.44
CA GLY A 146 6.69 -11.54 -6.37
C GLY A 146 5.51 -12.35 -6.84
N SER A 147 4.38 -11.67 -6.94
CA SER A 147 3.12 -12.24 -7.40
C SER A 147 2.30 -11.19 -8.18
N PHE A 148 1.37 -11.66 -8.99
CA PHE A 148 0.29 -10.81 -9.50
C PHE A 148 -0.86 -10.86 -8.49
N PHE A 149 -1.07 -9.77 -7.78
CA PHE A 149 -2.10 -9.67 -6.75
C PHE A 149 -2.81 -8.31 -6.81
N ASN A 150 -4.01 -8.29 -7.35
CA ASN A 150 -4.77 -7.06 -7.51
C ASN A 150 -5.29 -6.54 -6.17
N PRO A 151 -5.13 -5.24 -5.89
CA PRO A 151 -5.80 -4.63 -4.75
C PRO A 151 -7.31 -4.62 -4.97
N LYS A 152 -8.07 -4.66 -3.89
CA LYS A 152 -9.52 -4.40 -3.92
C LYS A 152 -9.79 -2.94 -4.24
N LYS A 153 -8.89 -2.05 -3.77
CA LYS A 153 -9.07 -0.62 -3.89
C LYS A 153 -7.73 0.10 -4.03
N ILE A 154 -7.70 1.11 -4.89
CA ILE A 154 -6.59 2.06 -5.00
C ILE A 154 -7.17 3.43 -4.65
N ILE A 155 -6.61 4.13 -3.67
CA ILE A 155 -7.05 5.46 -3.26
C ILE A 155 -6.00 6.48 -3.68
N VAL A 156 -6.25 7.17 -4.76
CA VAL A 156 -5.38 8.21 -5.30
C VAL A 156 -5.69 9.54 -4.63
N CYS A 157 -4.68 10.18 -4.04
CA CYS A 157 -4.80 11.52 -3.45
C CYS A 157 -3.64 12.40 -3.92
N THR A 158 -3.94 13.40 -4.72
CA THR A 158 -2.90 14.26 -5.32
C THR A 158 -2.23 15.19 -4.31
N ASN A 159 -2.82 15.45 -3.14
CA ASN A 159 -2.14 16.22 -2.10
C ASN A 159 -0.82 15.60 -1.63
N PHE A 160 -0.63 14.29 -1.77
CA PHE A 160 0.68 13.68 -1.47
C PHE A 160 1.79 14.20 -2.37
N LEU A 161 1.46 14.56 -3.62
CA LEU A 161 2.44 15.06 -4.58
C LEU A 161 3.02 16.42 -4.17
N GLU A 162 2.27 17.22 -3.39
CA GLU A 162 2.71 18.52 -2.89
C GLU A 162 3.85 18.38 -1.85
N SER A 163 3.98 17.22 -1.23
CA SER A 163 5.01 16.92 -0.23
C SER A 163 6.23 16.19 -0.79
N LEU A 164 6.27 15.90 -2.11
CA LEU A 164 7.41 15.24 -2.76
C LEU A 164 8.56 16.23 -2.97
N ASP A 165 9.77 15.72 -2.84
CA ASP A 165 10.96 16.45 -3.24
C ASP A 165 11.04 16.48 -4.78
N GLU A 166 11.68 17.51 -5.37
CA GLU A 166 11.79 17.65 -6.84
C GLU A 166 12.33 16.38 -7.53
N GLN A 167 13.26 15.68 -6.88
CA GLN A 167 13.84 14.44 -7.42
C GLN A 167 12.87 13.24 -7.38
N GLU A 168 11.86 13.27 -6.53
CA GLU A 168 10.81 12.23 -6.46
C GLU A 168 9.63 12.53 -7.40
N TYR A 169 9.58 13.76 -7.94
CA TYR A 169 8.54 14.21 -8.87
C TYR A 169 8.92 13.97 -10.33
N LEU A 170 10.22 13.87 -10.64
CA LEU A 170 10.79 13.65 -11.98
C LEU A 170 11.12 12.16 -12.21
#